data_570994df401f08d9bcbbed16f1350d3c
#
_entry.id   570994df401f08d9bcbbed16f1350d3c
#
_cell.length_a   1.000
_cell.length_b   1.000
_cell.length_c   1.000
_cell.angle_alpha   90.00
_cell.angle_beta   90.00
_cell.angle_gamma   90.00
#
_symmetry.space_group_name_H-M   'P 1'
#
loop_
_entity.id
_entity.type
_entity.pdbx_description
1 polymer ?
#
loop_
_entity_poly.entity_id
_entity_poly.type
_entity_poly.pdbx_seq_one_letter_code
_entity_poly.pdbx_strand_id
1 'polypeptide(L)'
;MRKTWSCLAIVLAACARHSQPSRPSAGDATAGIDSLNAALVHAYRTHDPLAYAALYTDTAVFEWPAFNTVRGPAELAAMARSNWASLNDMDLRLTVATRRVAPDHATEFGAFQQSWRDTRGAHKTEYGRYVAFLLRQEDGSWRMDRFFGFEDSTR
;
A
#
# COMPACT_ATOMS: atom_id res chain seq x y z
N MET A 1 -80.67 -13.98 -10.78
CA MET A 1 -79.48 -14.84 -10.70
C MET A 1 -78.27 -14.04 -11.27
N ARG A 2 -77.49 -13.46 -10.39
CA ARG A 2 -76.24 -12.72 -10.79
C ARG A 2 -75.04 -13.48 -10.24
N LYS A 3 -74.25 -14.06 -11.10
CA LYS A 3 -72.98 -14.73 -10.74
C LYS A 3 -71.85 -13.68 -10.69
N THR A 4 -71.32 -13.44 -9.50
CA THR A 4 -70.14 -12.62 -9.26
C THR A 4 -68.89 -13.52 -9.41
N TRP A 5 -68.03 -13.19 -10.38
CA TRP A 5 -66.70 -13.78 -10.51
C TRP A 5 -65.72 -12.98 -9.69
N SER A 6 -65.13 -13.61 -8.67
CA SER A 6 -64.00 -13.07 -7.92
C SER A 6 -62.72 -13.39 -8.68
N CYS A 7 -62.05 -12.36 -9.17
CA CYS A 7 -60.67 -12.48 -9.70
C CYS A 7 -59.69 -12.52 -8.53
N LEU A 8 -59.06 -13.66 -8.34
CA LEU A 8 -57.93 -13.82 -7.40
C LEU A 8 -56.67 -13.33 -8.07
N ALA A 9 -56.15 -12.16 -7.68
CA ALA A 9 -54.89 -11.63 -8.14
C ALA A 9 -53.74 -12.27 -7.31
N ILE A 10 -52.96 -13.13 -7.95
CA ILE A 10 -51.72 -13.69 -7.38
C ILE A 10 -50.60 -12.66 -7.57
N VAL A 11 -50.21 -12.00 -6.46
CA VAL A 11 -49.03 -11.13 -6.44
C VAL A 11 -47.80 -12.00 -6.30
N LEU A 12 -47.06 -12.21 -7.37
CA LEU A 12 -45.73 -12.81 -7.36
C LEU A 12 -44.72 -11.78 -6.82
N ALA A 13 -44.38 -11.88 -5.54
CA ALA A 13 -43.27 -11.15 -4.96
C ALA A 13 -41.96 -11.70 -5.49
N ALA A 14 -41.40 -11.05 -6.50
CA ALA A 14 -40.04 -11.31 -6.96
C ALA A 14 -39.05 -10.85 -5.89
N CYS A 15 -38.51 -11.81 -5.12
CA CYS A 15 -37.37 -11.54 -4.23
C CYS A 15 -36.15 -11.19 -5.09
N ALA A 16 -35.92 -9.90 -5.32
CA ALA A 16 -34.64 -9.42 -5.84
C ALA A 16 -33.54 -9.80 -4.83
N ARG A 17 -32.78 -10.84 -5.14
CA ARG A 17 -31.56 -11.15 -4.40
C ARG A 17 -30.60 -10.01 -4.63
N HIS A 18 -30.49 -9.11 -3.65
CA HIS A 18 -29.37 -8.18 -3.58
C HIS A 18 -28.11 -9.01 -3.43
N SER A 19 -27.35 -9.12 -4.52
CA SER A 19 -25.98 -9.67 -4.46
C SER A 19 -25.16 -8.70 -3.63
N GLN A 20 -24.97 -9.00 -2.35
CA GLN A 20 -23.98 -8.30 -1.55
C GLN A 20 -22.63 -8.48 -2.23
N PRO A 21 -21.86 -7.39 -2.43
CA PRO A 21 -20.50 -7.53 -2.94
C PRO A 21 -19.76 -8.51 -2.02
N SER A 22 -19.22 -9.56 -2.62
CA SER A 22 -18.48 -10.59 -1.88
C SER A 22 -17.31 -9.93 -1.16
N ARG A 23 -17.21 -10.16 0.15
CA ARG A 23 -16.06 -9.69 0.93
C ARG A 23 -14.82 -10.35 0.33
N PRO A 24 -13.78 -9.55 -0.01
CA PRO A 24 -12.57 -10.10 -0.60
C PRO A 24 -11.95 -11.17 0.30
N SER A 25 -11.39 -12.20 -0.31
CA SER A 25 -10.72 -13.26 0.44
C SER A 25 -9.40 -12.75 1.03
N ALA A 26 -8.88 -13.44 2.05
CA ALA A 26 -7.56 -13.14 2.61
C ALA A 26 -6.44 -13.27 1.55
N GLY A 27 -6.63 -14.16 0.57
CA GLY A 27 -5.72 -14.32 -0.57
C GLY A 27 -5.66 -13.08 -1.46
N ASP A 28 -6.83 -12.49 -1.77
CA ASP A 28 -6.91 -11.27 -2.58
C ASP A 28 -6.24 -10.08 -1.88
N ALA A 29 -6.41 -9.99 -0.56
CA ALA A 29 -5.78 -8.95 0.24
C ALA A 29 -4.25 -9.08 0.24
N THR A 30 -3.74 -10.30 0.39
CA THR A 30 -2.29 -10.58 0.34
C THR A 30 -1.71 -10.21 -1.02
N ALA A 31 -2.35 -10.60 -2.12
CA ALA A 31 -1.93 -10.25 -3.48
C ALA A 31 -1.95 -8.72 -3.72
N GLY A 32 -2.94 -8.01 -3.18
CA GLY A 32 -3.00 -6.55 -3.26
C GLY A 32 -1.84 -5.87 -2.52
N ILE A 33 -1.47 -6.37 -1.34
CA ILE A 33 -0.34 -5.84 -0.58
C ILE A 33 1.00 -6.18 -1.27
N ASP A 34 1.13 -7.37 -1.85
CA ASP A 34 2.32 -7.72 -2.63
C ASP A 34 2.48 -6.81 -3.86
N SER A 35 1.36 -6.44 -4.50
CA SER A 35 1.36 -5.46 -5.59
C SER A 35 1.79 -4.06 -5.13
N LEU A 36 1.36 -3.61 -3.95
CA LEU A 36 1.82 -2.37 -3.33
C LEU A 36 3.34 -2.38 -3.09
N ASN A 37 3.86 -3.46 -2.51
CA ASN A 37 5.29 -3.63 -2.25
C ASN A 37 6.10 -3.65 -3.56
N ALA A 38 5.60 -4.32 -4.60
CA ALA A 38 6.24 -4.33 -5.91
C ALA A 38 6.26 -2.93 -6.55
N ALA A 39 5.16 -2.16 -6.43
CA ALA A 39 5.09 -0.79 -6.91
C ALA A 39 6.06 0.14 -6.15
N LEU A 40 6.22 -0.05 -4.83
CA LEU A 40 7.19 0.68 -4.02
C LEU A 40 8.62 0.45 -4.51
N VAL A 41 9.00 -0.81 -4.71
CA VAL A 41 10.30 -1.20 -5.24
C VAL A 41 10.52 -0.61 -6.63
N HIS A 42 9.50 -0.64 -7.48
CA HIS A 42 9.58 -0.07 -8.83
C HIS A 42 9.80 1.44 -8.80
N ALA A 43 8.98 2.19 -8.05
CA ALA A 43 9.11 3.64 -7.93
C ALA A 43 10.50 4.06 -7.39
N TYR A 44 11.04 3.31 -6.42
CA TYR A 44 12.39 3.51 -5.90
C TYR A 44 13.44 3.34 -7.01
N ARG A 45 13.42 2.21 -7.74
CA ARG A 45 14.38 1.89 -8.80
C ARG A 45 14.33 2.86 -9.98
N THR A 46 13.14 3.37 -10.29
CA THR A 46 12.94 4.30 -11.40
C THR A 46 13.13 5.77 -11.01
N HIS A 47 13.47 6.06 -9.77
CA HIS A 47 13.59 7.42 -9.22
C HIS A 47 12.31 8.25 -9.47
N ASP A 48 11.13 7.64 -9.29
CA ASP A 48 9.84 8.30 -9.47
C ASP A 48 9.24 8.71 -8.12
N PRO A 49 9.50 9.93 -7.63
CA PRO A 49 9.00 10.39 -6.35
C PRO A 49 7.47 10.57 -6.33
N LEU A 50 6.83 10.78 -7.47
CA LEU A 50 5.38 10.92 -7.53
C LEU A 50 4.70 9.56 -7.47
N ALA A 51 5.20 8.57 -8.22
CA ALA A 51 4.73 7.19 -8.12
C ALA A 51 4.95 6.63 -6.70
N TYR A 52 6.11 6.91 -6.08
CA TYR A 52 6.38 6.55 -4.69
C TYR A 52 5.35 7.14 -3.72
N ALA A 53 5.12 8.44 -3.79
CA ALA A 53 4.19 9.14 -2.91
C ALA A 53 2.73 8.70 -3.10
N ALA A 54 2.32 8.33 -4.32
CA ALA A 54 0.98 7.85 -4.62
C ALA A 54 0.62 6.51 -3.94
N LEU A 55 1.62 5.79 -3.42
CA LEU A 55 1.42 4.55 -2.67
C LEU A 55 1.00 4.78 -1.22
N TYR A 56 0.96 6.02 -0.77
CA TYR A 56 0.60 6.41 0.59
C TYR A 56 -0.79 7.04 0.65
N THR A 57 -1.42 6.96 1.83
CA THR A 57 -2.69 7.66 2.07
C THR A 57 -2.47 9.16 2.19
N ASP A 58 -3.52 9.96 2.05
CA ASP A 58 -3.44 11.42 2.19
C ASP A 58 -3.03 11.86 3.60
N THR A 59 -3.26 11.04 4.60
CA THR A 59 -2.90 11.26 6.02
C THR A 59 -1.68 10.47 6.46
N ALA A 60 -0.95 9.89 5.52
CA ALA A 60 0.19 9.04 5.83
C ALA A 60 1.26 9.74 6.67
N VAL A 61 1.94 8.96 7.49
CA VAL A 61 3.11 9.40 8.26
C VAL A 61 4.26 8.45 7.97
N PHE A 62 5.38 9.05 7.59
CA PHE A 62 6.63 8.35 7.37
C PHE A 62 7.64 8.82 8.42
N GLU A 63 8.21 7.85 9.13
CA GLU A 63 9.20 8.07 10.18
C GLU A 63 10.49 7.33 9.84
N TRP A 64 11.57 8.06 9.86
CA TRP A 64 12.91 7.53 9.69
C TRP A 64 13.86 8.29 10.60
N PRO A 65 14.74 7.64 11.39
CA PRO A 65 15.55 8.30 12.40
C PRO A 65 16.42 9.47 11.89
N ALA A 66 16.82 9.42 10.62
CA ALA A 66 17.65 10.46 10.01
C ALA A 66 16.86 11.64 9.43
N PHE A 67 15.53 11.59 9.45
CA PHE A 67 14.67 12.63 8.85
C PHE A 67 13.67 13.17 9.88
N ASN A 68 13.18 14.37 9.61
CA ASN A 68 11.97 14.83 10.28
C ASN A 68 10.78 13.98 9.84
N THR A 69 9.77 13.87 10.71
CA THR A 69 8.50 13.25 10.35
C THR A 69 7.94 13.85 9.06
N VAL A 70 7.65 13.00 8.08
CA VAL A 70 7.10 13.38 6.78
C VAL A 70 5.61 13.02 6.73
N ARG A 71 4.76 13.95 6.25
CA ARG A 71 3.30 13.79 6.27
C ARG A 71 2.68 13.94 4.90
N GLY A 72 1.91 12.95 4.52
CA GLY A 72 1.15 12.93 3.28
C GLY A 72 1.98 12.87 2.00
N PRO A 73 1.33 12.64 0.86
CA PRO A 73 2.01 12.41 -0.41
C PRO A 73 2.86 13.58 -0.89
N ALA A 74 2.46 14.82 -0.62
CA ALA A 74 3.21 16.00 -1.09
C ALA A 74 4.60 16.10 -0.44
N GLU A 75 4.69 15.93 0.90
CA GLU A 75 5.96 15.95 1.60
C GLU A 75 6.80 14.71 1.27
N LEU A 76 6.15 13.54 1.11
CA LEU A 76 6.83 12.31 0.68
C LEU A 76 7.49 12.47 -0.69
N ALA A 77 6.78 13.05 -1.67
CA ALA A 77 7.34 13.32 -2.98
C ALA A 77 8.51 14.31 -2.93
N ALA A 78 8.39 15.35 -2.10
CA ALA A 78 9.46 16.34 -1.92
C ALA A 78 10.69 15.72 -1.25
N MET A 79 10.51 14.93 -0.21
CA MET A 79 11.58 14.19 0.49
C MET A 79 12.27 13.22 -0.47
N ALA A 80 11.53 12.39 -1.19
CA ALA A 80 12.08 11.44 -2.15
C ALA A 80 12.86 12.16 -3.26
N ARG A 81 12.30 13.21 -3.85
CA ARG A 81 12.98 14.01 -4.88
C ARG A 81 14.30 14.58 -4.38
N SER A 82 14.33 15.14 -3.18
CA SER A 82 15.53 15.71 -2.60
C SER A 82 16.59 14.67 -2.33
N ASN A 83 16.20 13.54 -1.71
CA ASN A 83 17.14 12.50 -1.31
C ASN A 83 17.70 11.73 -2.51
N TRP A 84 16.89 11.49 -3.54
CA TRP A 84 17.30 10.69 -4.70
C TRP A 84 18.03 11.50 -5.77
N ALA A 85 17.98 12.85 -5.71
CA ALA A 85 18.58 13.71 -6.74
C ALA A 85 20.07 13.47 -6.98
N SER A 86 20.78 12.98 -5.98
CA SER A 86 22.24 12.72 -6.02
C SER A 86 22.60 11.24 -6.02
N LEU A 87 21.62 10.36 -6.12
CA LEU A 87 21.82 8.91 -6.08
C LEU A 87 21.67 8.32 -7.50
N ASN A 88 22.47 7.32 -7.80
CA ASN A 88 22.41 6.57 -9.05
C ASN A 88 22.29 5.07 -8.76
N ASP A 89 21.85 4.30 -9.74
CA ASP A 89 21.79 2.83 -9.66
C ASP A 89 21.06 2.35 -8.40
N MET A 90 19.94 2.99 -8.08
CA MET A 90 19.18 2.65 -6.88
C MET A 90 18.47 1.30 -7.02
N ASP A 91 18.63 0.44 -6.01
CA ASP A 91 17.90 -0.82 -5.86
C ASP A 91 17.31 -0.95 -4.47
N LEU A 92 16.14 -1.57 -4.38
CA LEU A 92 15.44 -1.85 -3.13
C LEU A 92 14.94 -3.29 -3.15
N ARG A 93 15.15 -3.99 -2.05
CA ARG A 93 14.60 -5.31 -1.78
C ARG A 93 13.88 -5.29 -0.45
N LEU A 94 12.65 -5.80 -0.44
CA LEU A 94 11.86 -5.99 0.77
C LEU A 94 11.76 -7.48 1.06
N THR A 95 11.89 -7.83 2.33
CA THR A 95 11.69 -9.20 2.83
C THR A 95 10.66 -9.15 3.94
N VAL A 96 9.46 -9.60 3.64
CA VAL A 96 8.36 -9.64 4.63
C VAL A 96 8.63 -10.78 5.61
N ALA A 97 8.77 -10.43 6.89
CA ALA A 97 8.95 -11.41 7.96
C ALA A 97 7.59 -11.86 8.54
N THR A 98 6.67 -10.91 8.72
CA THR A 98 5.34 -11.19 9.25
C THR A 98 4.34 -10.20 8.66
N ARG A 99 3.17 -10.71 8.27
CA ARG A 99 2.04 -9.89 7.84
C ARG A 99 0.77 -10.36 8.56
N ARG A 100 0.01 -9.42 9.09
CA ARG A 100 -1.33 -9.65 9.65
C ARG A 100 -2.32 -8.85 8.83
N VAL A 101 -3.34 -9.51 8.31
CA VAL A 101 -4.32 -8.92 7.39
C VAL A 101 -5.70 -9.00 8.00
N ALA A 102 -6.37 -7.86 8.07
CA ALA A 102 -7.80 -7.70 8.35
C ALA A 102 -8.53 -7.26 7.05
N PRO A 103 -9.86 -7.19 7.02
CA PRO A 103 -10.59 -6.82 5.81
C PRO A 103 -10.26 -5.44 5.23
N ASP A 104 -9.92 -4.48 6.09
CA ASP A 104 -9.73 -3.06 5.79
C ASP A 104 -8.33 -2.51 6.13
N HIS A 105 -7.54 -3.28 6.88
CA HIS A 105 -6.19 -2.88 7.25
C HIS A 105 -5.24 -4.07 7.33
N ALA A 106 -3.94 -3.78 7.27
CA ALA A 106 -2.91 -4.77 7.51
C ALA A 106 -1.71 -4.15 8.22
N THR A 107 -0.95 -5.00 8.90
CA THR A 107 0.35 -4.65 9.47
C THR A 107 1.40 -5.58 8.91
N GLU A 108 2.50 -5.00 8.46
CA GLU A 108 3.64 -5.73 7.91
C GLU A 108 4.91 -5.37 8.66
N PHE A 109 5.67 -6.39 9.03
CA PHE A 109 7.01 -6.29 9.59
C PHE A 109 7.97 -6.96 8.62
N GLY A 110 9.07 -6.30 8.34
CA GLY A 110 10.03 -6.85 7.42
C GLY A 110 11.42 -6.24 7.56
N ALA A 111 12.30 -6.71 6.69
CA ALA A 111 13.62 -6.16 6.49
C ALA A 111 13.70 -5.55 5.09
N PHE A 112 14.57 -4.57 4.93
CA PHE A 112 14.91 -4.02 3.65
C PHE A 112 16.42 -4.06 3.43
N GLN A 113 16.79 -4.13 2.17
CA GLN A 113 18.11 -3.81 1.68
C GLN A 113 17.93 -2.79 0.57
N GLN A 114 18.55 -1.63 0.73
CA GLN A 114 18.64 -0.65 -0.35
C GLN A 114 20.09 -0.39 -0.72
N SER A 115 20.33 -0.14 -2.00
CA SER A 115 21.67 0.19 -2.49
C SER A 115 21.62 1.29 -3.53
N TRP A 116 22.70 2.03 -3.64
CA TRP A 116 22.86 3.13 -4.59
C TRP A 116 24.33 3.43 -4.85
N ARG A 117 24.58 4.26 -5.87
CA ARG A 117 25.87 4.93 -6.03
C ARG A 117 25.73 6.38 -5.63
N ASP A 118 26.68 6.84 -4.81
CA ASP A 118 26.79 8.26 -4.46
C ASP A 118 27.35 9.10 -5.61
N THR A 119 27.40 10.43 -5.44
CA THR A 119 27.96 11.37 -6.43
C THR A 119 29.41 11.14 -6.79
N ARG A 120 30.16 10.40 -5.99
CA ARG A 120 31.56 10.00 -6.24
C ARG A 120 31.67 8.64 -6.91
N GLY A 121 30.54 7.99 -7.20
CA GLY A 121 30.46 6.67 -7.80
C GLY A 121 30.69 5.52 -6.81
N ALA A 122 30.82 5.80 -5.51
CA ALA A 122 30.97 4.75 -4.51
C ALA A 122 29.64 4.02 -4.32
N HIS A 123 29.70 2.69 -4.37
CA HIS A 123 28.54 1.85 -4.07
C HIS A 123 28.29 1.80 -2.56
N LYS A 124 27.03 2.02 -2.19
CA LYS A 124 26.57 1.96 -0.81
C LYS A 124 25.44 0.95 -0.70
N THR A 125 25.38 0.25 0.42
CA THR A 125 24.28 -0.65 0.75
C THR A 125 23.88 -0.43 2.19
N GLU A 126 22.60 -0.19 2.38
CA GLU A 126 21.97 -0.03 3.69
C GLU A 126 21.04 -1.21 3.97
N TYR A 127 21.09 -1.69 5.18
CA TYR A 127 20.23 -2.76 5.70
C TYR A 127 19.43 -2.23 6.87
N GLY A 128 18.18 -2.64 6.96
CA GLY A 128 17.35 -2.26 8.07
C GLY A 128 16.06 -3.06 8.14
N ARG A 129 15.22 -2.61 9.04
CA ARG A 129 13.91 -3.20 9.31
C ARG A 129 12.83 -2.15 9.16
N TYR A 130 11.62 -2.60 8.93
CA TYR A 130 10.47 -1.70 8.83
C TYR A 130 9.22 -2.28 9.48
N VAL A 131 8.34 -1.36 9.84
CA VAL A 131 6.94 -1.62 10.18
C VAL A 131 6.09 -0.75 9.27
N ALA A 132 5.13 -1.37 8.59
CA ALA A 132 4.16 -0.67 7.77
C ALA A 132 2.73 -0.98 8.24
N PHE A 133 1.91 0.07 8.35
CA PHE A 133 0.47 -0.04 8.54
C PHE A 133 -0.19 0.33 7.22
N LEU A 134 -1.02 -0.55 6.73
CA LEU A 134 -1.63 -0.49 5.41
C LEU A 134 -3.13 -0.35 5.56
N LEU A 135 -3.75 0.49 4.75
CA LEU A 135 -5.20 0.66 4.68
C LEU A 135 -5.71 0.26 3.31
N ARG A 136 -6.81 -0.48 3.32
CA ARG A 136 -7.54 -0.79 2.11
C ARG A 136 -8.41 0.39 1.72
N GLN A 137 -8.32 0.80 0.46
CA GLN A 137 -9.09 1.91 -0.09
C GLN A 137 -10.47 1.42 -0.58
N GLU A 138 -11.38 2.35 -0.85
CA GLU A 138 -12.73 2.05 -1.35
C GLU A 138 -12.71 1.33 -2.71
N ASP A 139 -11.71 1.61 -3.55
CA ASP A 139 -11.48 0.95 -4.83
C ASP A 139 -10.87 -0.47 -4.69
N GLY A 140 -10.60 -0.91 -3.46
CA GLY A 140 -10.02 -2.20 -3.13
C GLY A 140 -8.49 -2.23 -3.19
N SER A 141 -7.82 -1.17 -3.62
CA SER A 141 -6.37 -1.04 -3.56
C SER A 141 -5.87 -0.91 -2.13
N TRP A 142 -4.56 -1.11 -1.93
CA TRP A 142 -3.91 -0.92 -0.64
C TRP A 142 -2.97 0.27 -0.70
N ARG A 143 -2.93 1.05 0.39
CA ARG A 143 -2.00 2.17 0.55
C ARG A 143 -1.33 2.13 1.92
N MET A 144 -0.13 2.67 1.98
CA MET A 144 0.64 2.83 3.20
C MET A 144 0.12 4.01 4.01
N ASP A 145 -0.28 3.78 5.25
CA ASP A 145 -0.78 4.83 6.15
C ASP A 145 0.29 5.24 7.17
N ARG A 146 1.07 4.29 7.67
CA ARG A 146 2.23 4.56 8.53
C ARG A 146 3.39 3.70 8.08
N PHE A 147 4.56 4.31 8.04
CA PHE A 147 5.80 3.62 7.78
C PHE A 147 6.86 4.05 8.78
N PHE A 148 7.48 3.08 9.42
CA PHE A 148 8.59 3.28 10.34
C PHE A 148 9.77 2.45 9.84
N GLY A 149 10.85 3.12 9.46
CA GLY A 149 12.10 2.49 9.05
C GLY A 149 13.14 2.56 10.17
N PHE A 150 13.98 1.54 10.25
CA PHE A 150 15.07 1.45 11.23
C PHE A 150 16.32 0.96 10.51
N GLU A 151 17.29 1.83 10.36
CA GLU A 151 18.60 1.46 9.83
C GLU A 151 19.35 0.60 10.84
N ASP A 152 19.85 -0.57 10.40
CA ASP A 152 20.70 -1.44 11.21
C ASP A 152 22.18 -1.23 10.85
N SER A 153 22.51 -1.00 9.58
CA SER A 153 23.88 -0.73 9.12
C SER A 153 23.94 -0.19 7.70
N THR A 154 24.95 0.63 7.41
CA THR A 154 25.32 1.08 6.05
C THR A 154 26.77 0.68 5.75
N ARG A 155 27.04 0.17 4.55
CA ARG A 155 28.36 -0.26 4.07
C ARG A 155 28.69 0.33 2.71
#